data_cb3211e3cf315e02c7e45d7217c0903b
#
_entry.id   cb3211e3cf315e02c7e45d7217c0903b
#
_cell.length_a   1.000
_cell.length_b   1.000
_cell.length_c   1.000
_cell.angle_alpha   90.00
_cell.angle_beta   90.00
_cell.angle_gamma   90.00
#
_symmetry.space_group_name_H-M   'P 1'
#
loop_
_entity.id
_entity.type
_entity.pdbx_description
1 polymer ?
#
loop_
_entity_poly.entity_id
_entity_poly.type
_entity_poly.pdbx_seq_one_letter_code
_entity_poly.pdbx_strand_id
1 'polypeptide(L)'
;KSDDSINKGFNWFVTAEIYSVPPTSESYAKTEKMNGNWFEKRKNREQIILASKVAGPGCDWIRGGGNSFDEKKIGEAIDGSLKRLKTDYIDLYQLHWPERSTNYFGKREYSVNESEGNWNSFESILQSLEKFIKSGKIRHIGMSNETPFGVSKYIELSKSKNLPRMMSVQNPYNLVNRTYEIGMSEISLREKCGLLVYYPLAAGGLSGKYRNGQMPKNSRMDLFFQGWGRHLN
;
A
#
# COMPACT_ATOMS: atom_id res chain seq x y z
N LYS A 1 11.01 7.69 17.70
CA LYS A 1 9.66 7.91 17.10
C LYS A 1 8.76 6.68 17.26
N SER A 2 9.22 5.47 16.88
CA SER A 2 8.41 4.24 17.02
C SER A 2 8.08 3.92 18.49
N ASP A 3 9.06 4.04 19.38
CA ASP A 3 8.83 3.86 20.82
C ASP A 3 7.84 4.90 21.38
N ASP A 4 7.97 6.16 20.96
CA ASP A 4 7.07 7.24 21.37
C ASP A 4 5.62 6.96 20.88
N SER A 5 5.46 6.42 19.67
CA SER A 5 4.15 6.03 19.15
C SER A 5 3.51 4.93 20.01
N ILE A 6 4.26 3.87 20.33
CA ILE A 6 3.76 2.79 21.20
C ILE A 6 3.38 3.31 22.57
N ASN A 7 4.22 4.13 23.19
CA ASN A 7 3.94 4.74 24.49
C ASN A 7 2.68 5.60 24.53
N LYS A 8 2.26 6.11 23.33
CA LYS A 8 1.02 6.85 23.13
C LYS A 8 -0.17 5.98 22.67
N GLY A 9 0.00 4.65 22.67
CA GLY A 9 -1.05 3.71 22.32
C GLY A 9 -1.21 3.44 20.80
N PHE A 10 -0.31 3.94 19.95
CA PHE A 10 -0.33 3.67 18.52
C PHE A 10 0.46 2.40 18.21
N ASN A 11 -0.23 1.33 17.81
CA ASN A 11 0.38 0.03 17.51
C ASN A 11 0.25 -0.40 16.04
N TRP A 12 -0.32 0.43 15.16
CA TRP A 12 -0.46 0.14 13.74
C TRP A 12 0.69 0.73 12.94
N PHE A 13 1.49 -0.16 12.32
CA PHE A 13 2.64 0.21 11.52
C PHE A 13 2.46 -0.20 10.07
N VAL A 14 2.64 0.76 9.15
CA VAL A 14 2.52 0.53 7.70
C VAL A 14 3.86 0.73 7.03
N THR A 15 4.29 -0.27 6.28
CA THR A 15 5.48 -0.21 5.42
C THR A 15 5.15 -0.76 4.03
N ALA A 16 6.16 -0.97 3.20
CA ALA A 16 6.09 -1.66 1.91
C ALA A 16 7.48 -2.08 1.46
N GLU A 17 7.59 -3.11 0.63
CA GLU A 17 8.87 -3.51 0.07
C GLU A 17 9.56 -2.39 -0.71
N ILE A 18 8.80 -1.53 -1.38
CA ILE A 18 9.35 -0.42 -2.17
C ILE A 18 9.84 0.76 -1.34
N TYR A 19 9.46 0.87 -0.05
CA TYR A 19 9.80 2.05 0.74
C TYR A 19 11.28 2.09 1.17
N SER A 20 11.87 3.29 1.18
CA SER A 20 11.34 4.64 1.37
C SER A 20 10.87 5.32 0.08
N VAL A 21 10.26 6.53 0.25
CA VAL A 21 9.79 7.40 -0.85
C VAL A 21 10.66 8.67 -0.87
N PRO A 22 11.13 9.15 -2.05
CA PRO A 22 10.92 8.57 -3.38
C PRO A 22 11.60 7.21 -3.52
N PRO A 23 10.96 6.27 -4.26
CA PRO A 23 11.50 4.93 -4.44
C PRO A 23 12.65 4.93 -5.46
N THR A 24 13.77 4.36 -5.05
CA THR A 24 14.93 4.09 -5.91
C THR A 24 15.49 2.71 -5.60
N SER A 25 16.36 2.17 -6.44
CA SER A 25 17.07 0.91 -6.18
C SER A 25 17.85 0.95 -4.86
N GLU A 26 18.48 2.10 -4.54
CA GLU A 26 19.26 2.30 -3.32
C GLU A 26 18.39 2.44 -2.06
N SER A 27 17.17 2.99 -2.21
CA SER A 27 16.24 3.19 -1.09
C SER A 27 15.31 2.00 -0.84
N TYR A 28 15.29 1.05 -1.77
CA TYR A 28 14.47 -0.17 -1.70
C TYR A 28 14.57 -0.90 -0.37
N ALA A 29 13.43 -1.23 0.18
CA ALA A 29 13.29 -2.03 1.40
C ALA A 29 13.92 -1.45 2.68
N LYS A 30 14.41 -0.21 2.66
CA LYS A 30 15.05 0.40 3.85
C LYS A 30 14.11 0.47 5.05
N THR A 31 12.83 0.81 4.83
CA THR A 31 11.88 0.93 5.95
C THR A 31 11.53 -0.41 6.58
N GLU A 32 11.43 -1.48 5.79
CA GLU A 32 11.24 -2.82 6.34
C GLU A 32 12.45 -3.27 7.17
N LYS A 33 13.67 -3.04 6.67
CA LYS A 33 14.90 -3.33 7.43
C LYS A 33 14.98 -2.55 8.75
N MET A 34 14.62 -1.26 8.72
CA MET A 34 14.59 -0.43 9.93
C MET A 34 13.58 -0.95 10.95
N ASN A 35 12.38 -1.31 10.49
CA ASN A 35 11.36 -1.88 11.37
C ASN A 35 11.78 -3.24 11.92
N GLY A 36 12.36 -4.12 11.10
CA GLY A 36 12.85 -5.41 11.54
C GLY A 36 13.93 -5.31 12.61
N ASN A 37 14.90 -4.40 12.44
CA ASN A 37 15.92 -4.14 13.46
C ASN A 37 15.31 -3.58 14.76
N TRP A 38 14.26 -2.78 14.66
CA TRP A 38 13.56 -2.27 15.83
C TRP A 38 12.77 -3.36 16.55
N PHE A 39 12.05 -4.23 15.82
CA PHE A 39 11.35 -5.39 16.41
C PHE A 39 12.31 -6.33 17.16
N GLU A 40 13.43 -6.67 16.50
CA GLU A 40 14.45 -7.53 17.09
C GLU A 40 15.03 -6.95 18.39
N LYS A 41 15.30 -5.64 18.39
CA LYS A 41 15.83 -4.94 19.58
C LYS A 41 14.82 -4.85 20.72
N ARG A 42 13.54 -4.61 20.40
CA ARG A 42 12.48 -4.36 21.39
C ARG A 42 11.73 -5.62 21.80
N LYS A 43 11.79 -6.67 21.01
CA LYS A 43 11.06 -7.94 21.23
C LYS A 43 9.57 -7.71 21.51
N ASN A 44 8.95 -6.82 20.72
CA ASN A 44 7.57 -6.36 20.89
C ASN A 44 6.69 -6.60 19.66
N ARG A 45 7.06 -7.57 18.81
CA ARG A 45 6.36 -7.84 17.55
C ARG A 45 4.87 -8.15 17.76
N GLU A 46 4.53 -8.86 18.82
CA GLU A 46 3.15 -9.27 19.14
C GLU A 46 2.24 -8.08 19.51
N GLN A 47 2.83 -6.98 19.95
CA GLN A 47 2.09 -5.76 20.30
C GLN A 47 1.75 -4.91 19.07
N ILE A 48 2.28 -5.26 17.90
CA ILE A 48 2.24 -4.46 16.69
C ILE A 48 1.30 -5.10 15.65
N ILE A 49 0.43 -4.32 15.09
CA ILE A 49 -0.30 -4.65 13.86
C ILE A 49 0.55 -4.12 12.71
N LEU A 50 1.16 -5.03 11.97
CA LEU A 50 2.11 -4.73 10.91
C LEU A 50 1.47 -4.91 9.54
N ALA A 51 1.46 -3.85 8.75
CA ALA A 51 1.06 -3.90 7.34
C ALA A 51 2.28 -3.72 6.43
N SER A 52 2.42 -4.58 5.42
CA SER A 52 3.36 -4.40 4.31
C SER A 52 2.69 -4.63 2.97
N LYS A 53 3.42 -4.42 1.87
CA LYS A 53 2.83 -4.43 0.52
C LYS A 53 3.78 -5.02 -0.51
N VAL A 54 3.23 -5.77 -1.45
CA VAL A 54 3.91 -6.17 -2.69
C VAL A 54 3.80 -5.06 -3.73
N ALA A 55 4.91 -4.68 -4.35
CA ALA A 55 4.92 -3.71 -5.45
C ALA A 55 4.24 -4.30 -6.70
N GLY A 56 3.43 -3.48 -7.37
CA GLY A 56 2.90 -3.79 -8.70
C GLY A 56 3.94 -3.56 -9.80
N PRO A 57 3.51 -3.59 -11.08
CA PRO A 57 4.40 -3.42 -12.23
C PRO A 57 5.07 -2.04 -12.28
N GLY A 58 6.13 -1.92 -13.10
CA GLY A 58 6.81 -0.65 -13.41
C GLY A 58 8.03 -0.31 -12.56
N CYS A 59 8.52 -1.26 -11.78
CA CYS A 59 9.77 -1.11 -11.00
C CYS A 59 10.76 -2.22 -11.40
N ASP A 60 11.53 -2.01 -12.45
CA ASP A 60 12.41 -3.03 -13.05
C ASP A 60 13.53 -3.50 -12.12
N TRP A 61 13.87 -2.70 -11.12
CA TRP A 61 14.88 -2.99 -10.10
C TRP A 61 14.34 -3.80 -8.91
N ILE A 62 13.03 -4.06 -8.82
CA ILE A 62 12.44 -4.88 -7.76
C ILE A 62 12.41 -6.33 -8.23
N ARG A 63 13.04 -7.24 -7.50
CA ARG A 63 13.09 -8.69 -7.78
C ARG A 63 13.43 -9.04 -9.24
N GLY A 64 14.31 -8.26 -9.86
CA GLY A 64 14.73 -8.45 -11.25
C GLY A 64 13.74 -7.99 -12.31
N GLY A 65 12.75 -7.17 -11.93
CA GLY A 65 11.73 -6.64 -12.83
C GLY A 65 10.53 -7.57 -13.06
N GLY A 66 9.64 -7.18 -13.96
CA GLY A 66 8.48 -7.99 -14.34
C GLY A 66 7.56 -8.31 -13.16
N ASN A 67 7.34 -7.35 -12.26
CA ASN A 67 6.49 -7.54 -11.11
C ASN A 67 5.04 -7.78 -11.54
N SER A 68 4.52 -8.96 -11.20
CA SER A 68 3.15 -9.39 -11.42
C SER A 68 2.59 -9.97 -10.12
N PHE A 69 1.30 -10.20 -10.08
CA PHE A 69 0.65 -10.78 -8.90
C PHE A 69 0.40 -12.29 -9.06
N ASP A 70 1.28 -12.98 -9.82
CA ASP A 70 1.32 -14.44 -9.78
C ASP A 70 1.84 -14.96 -8.42
N GLU A 71 1.54 -16.24 -8.15
CA GLU A 71 1.90 -16.87 -6.89
C GLU A 71 3.39 -16.80 -6.56
N LYS A 72 4.25 -17.00 -7.57
CA LYS A 72 5.69 -16.99 -7.38
C LYS A 72 6.19 -15.60 -6.96
N LYS A 73 5.77 -14.56 -7.68
CA LYS A 73 6.18 -13.17 -7.42
C LYS A 73 5.63 -12.64 -6.09
N ILE A 74 4.38 -12.99 -5.75
CA ILE A 74 3.81 -12.68 -4.43
C ILE A 74 4.61 -13.41 -3.34
N GLY A 75 4.93 -14.69 -3.52
CA GLY A 75 5.71 -15.47 -2.57
C GLY A 75 7.10 -14.89 -2.33
N GLU A 76 7.84 -14.57 -3.40
CA GLU A 76 9.16 -13.91 -3.32
C GLU A 76 9.07 -12.57 -2.55
N ALA A 77 8.02 -11.79 -2.77
CA ALA A 77 7.80 -10.52 -2.06
C ALA A 77 7.54 -10.73 -0.57
N ILE A 78 6.64 -11.68 -0.22
CA ILE A 78 6.31 -12.02 1.18
C ILE A 78 7.57 -12.51 1.90
N ASP A 79 8.29 -13.48 1.34
CA ASP A 79 9.48 -14.06 1.96
C ASP A 79 10.58 -13.01 2.14
N GLY A 80 10.75 -12.15 1.13
CA GLY A 80 11.65 -11.01 1.23
C GLY A 80 11.26 -10.05 2.36
N SER A 81 9.98 -9.72 2.48
CA SER A 81 9.46 -8.83 3.53
C SER A 81 9.62 -9.44 4.92
N LEU A 82 9.27 -10.71 5.10
CA LEU A 82 9.44 -11.43 6.39
C LEU A 82 10.91 -11.44 6.83
N LYS A 83 11.84 -11.73 5.91
CA LYS A 83 13.28 -11.69 6.18
C LYS A 83 13.77 -10.30 6.62
N ARG A 84 13.33 -9.24 5.92
CA ARG A 84 13.73 -7.85 6.24
C ARG A 84 13.12 -7.36 7.54
N LEU A 85 11.86 -7.74 7.79
CA LEU A 85 11.10 -7.38 9.00
C LEU A 85 11.49 -8.26 10.21
N LYS A 86 12.26 -9.34 10.02
CA LYS A 86 12.69 -10.27 11.09
C LYS A 86 11.49 -10.81 11.88
N THR A 87 10.47 -11.26 11.18
CA THR A 87 9.23 -11.80 11.76
C THR A 87 8.71 -12.93 10.88
N ASP A 88 7.96 -13.84 11.48
CA ASP A 88 7.40 -15.00 10.78
C ASP A 88 6.04 -14.72 10.14
N TYR A 89 5.43 -13.58 10.46
CA TYR A 89 4.12 -13.20 9.93
C TYR A 89 3.95 -11.69 9.75
N ILE A 90 3.07 -11.34 8.80
CA ILE A 90 2.57 -9.97 8.57
C ILE A 90 1.07 -9.97 8.84
N ASP A 91 0.57 -8.97 9.60
CA ASP A 91 -0.85 -8.93 9.96
C ASP A 91 -1.74 -8.53 8.79
N LEU A 92 -1.32 -7.56 7.98
CA LEU A 92 -2.03 -7.14 6.77
C LEU A 92 -1.06 -7.04 5.59
N TYR A 93 -1.27 -7.85 4.55
CA TYR A 93 -0.48 -7.79 3.33
C TYR A 93 -1.29 -7.22 2.18
N GLN A 94 -0.76 -6.18 1.53
CA GLN A 94 -1.53 -5.41 0.57
C GLN A 94 -0.92 -5.49 -0.83
N LEU A 95 -1.77 -5.53 -1.86
CA LEU A 95 -1.41 -5.23 -3.23
C LEU A 95 -1.21 -3.72 -3.34
N HIS A 96 0.01 -3.26 -3.68
CA HIS A 96 0.36 -1.83 -3.53
C HIS A 96 -0.29 -0.92 -4.56
N TRP A 97 -0.47 -1.41 -5.79
CA TRP A 97 -1.28 -0.80 -6.86
C TRP A 97 -1.70 -1.86 -7.86
N PRO A 98 -2.77 -1.62 -8.64
CA PRO A 98 -3.25 -2.57 -9.62
C PRO A 98 -2.19 -3.02 -10.63
N GLU A 99 -2.23 -4.29 -11.02
CA GLU A 99 -1.39 -4.82 -12.10
C GLU A 99 -1.89 -4.36 -13.47
N ARG A 100 -3.20 -4.23 -13.62
CA ARG A 100 -3.83 -3.74 -14.84
C ARG A 100 -3.69 -2.23 -15.01
N SER A 101 -3.81 -1.77 -16.26
CA SER A 101 -3.85 -0.34 -16.58
C SER A 101 -5.13 0.28 -16.04
N THR A 102 -5.01 1.22 -15.12
CA THR A 102 -6.15 1.94 -14.54
C THR A 102 -5.70 3.25 -13.89
N ASN A 103 -6.64 3.99 -13.32
CA ASN A 103 -6.38 5.26 -12.66
C ASN A 103 -5.85 5.04 -11.24
N TYR A 104 -4.56 5.23 -11.05
CA TYR A 104 -3.92 5.28 -9.74
C TYR A 104 -2.87 6.40 -9.70
N PHE A 105 -2.39 6.74 -8.51
CA PHE A 105 -1.40 7.79 -8.26
C PHE A 105 -1.77 9.18 -8.82
N GLY A 106 -3.08 9.49 -8.83
CA GLY A 106 -3.58 10.80 -9.25
C GLY A 106 -3.91 10.95 -10.73
N LYS A 107 -3.84 9.87 -11.51
CA LYS A 107 -4.38 9.82 -12.86
C LYS A 107 -5.91 9.94 -12.79
N ARG A 108 -6.50 10.88 -13.55
CA ARG A 108 -7.93 11.20 -13.45
C ARG A 108 -8.77 10.63 -14.59
N GLU A 109 -8.20 10.49 -15.77
CA GLU A 109 -8.90 10.04 -16.96
C GLU A 109 -8.56 8.59 -17.25
N TYR A 110 -9.58 7.76 -17.34
CA TYR A 110 -9.43 6.38 -17.78
C TYR A 110 -9.47 6.32 -19.30
N SER A 111 -8.50 5.67 -19.89
CA SER A 111 -8.49 5.30 -21.29
C SER A 111 -8.19 3.82 -21.43
N VAL A 112 -8.84 3.18 -22.40
CA VAL A 112 -8.51 1.79 -22.75
C VAL A 112 -7.09 1.77 -23.30
N ASN A 113 -6.28 0.87 -22.77
CA ASN A 113 -4.94 0.62 -23.27
C ASN A 113 -4.98 -0.63 -24.17
N GLU A 114 -5.10 -0.43 -25.48
CA GLU A 114 -5.16 -1.53 -26.45
C GLU A 114 -3.90 -2.40 -26.48
N SER A 115 -2.78 -1.88 -25.98
CA SER A 115 -1.51 -2.60 -25.85
C SER A 115 -1.31 -3.19 -24.45
N GLU A 116 -2.34 -3.20 -23.61
CA GLU A 116 -2.25 -3.80 -22.29
C GLU A 116 -1.95 -5.30 -22.40
N GLY A 117 -0.84 -5.73 -21.82
CA GLY A 117 -0.48 -7.13 -21.75
C GLY A 117 -1.41 -7.91 -20.81
N ASN A 118 -1.22 -9.21 -20.78
CA ASN A 118 -1.94 -10.07 -19.85
C ASN A 118 -1.57 -9.73 -18.40
N TRP A 119 -2.59 -9.57 -17.56
CA TRP A 119 -2.45 -9.44 -16.11
C TRP A 119 -3.17 -10.59 -15.40
N ASN A 120 -2.77 -10.88 -14.17
CA ASN A 120 -3.36 -11.96 -13.39
C ASN A 120 -4.82 -11.66 -13.04
N SER A 121 -5.70 -12.65 -13.21
CA SER A 121 -7.10 -12.48 -12.87
C SER A 121 -7.26 -12.21 -11.35
N PHE A 122 -8.30 -11.48 -10.96
CA PHE A 122 -8.61 -11.24 -9.56
C PHE A 122 -8.76 -12.57 -8.78
N GLU A 123 -9.33 -13.59 -9.41
CA GLU A 123 -9.50 -14.92 -8.80
C GLU A 123 -8.14 -15.59 -8.56
N SER A 124 -7.24 -15.62 -9.55
CA SER A 124 -5.91 -16.22 -9.39
C SER A 124 -5.07 -15.53 -8.33
N ILE A 125 -5.18 -14.20 -8.23
CA ILE A 125 -4.52 -13.41 -7.18
C ILE A 125 -5.04 -13.81 -5.78
N LEU A 126 -6.37 -13.92 -5.60
CA LEU A 126 -6.95 -14.34 -4.32
C LEU A 126 -6.55 -15.78 -3.95
N GLN A 127 -6.54 -16.71 -4.93
CA GLN A 127 -6.07 -18.07 -4.72
C GLN A 127 -4.60 -18.14 -4.31
N SER A 128 -3.76 -17.31 -4.91
CA SER A 128 -2.35 -17.21 -4.54
C SER A 128 -2.20 -16.69 -3.09
N LEU A 129 -2.90 -15.62 -2.76
CA LEU A 129 -2.87 -15.05 -1.40
C LEU A 129 -3.42 -16.00 -0.34
N GLU A 130 -4.42 -16.82 -0.67
CA GLU A 130 -4.98 -17.84 0.22
C GLU A 130 -3.92 -18.83 0.72
N LYS A 131 -3.01 -19.25 -0.17
CA LYS A 131 -1.93 -20.17 0.18
C LYS A 131 -1.02 -19.58 1.25
N PHE A 132 -0.72 -18.29 1.17
CA PHE A 132 0.12 -17.60 2.15
C PHE A 132 -0.61 -17.32 3.46
N ILE A 133 -1.93 -17.16 3.45
CA ILE A 133 -2.75 -17.14 4.67
C ILE A 133 -2.72 -18.51 5.33
N LYS A 134 -2.98 -19.59 4.58
CA LYS A 134 -2.97 -20.97 5.10
C LYS A 134 -1.61 -21.40 5.66
N SER A 135 -0.52 -20.87 5.09
CA SER A 135 0.83 -21.12 5.62
C SER A 135 1.20 -20.26 6.84
N GLY A 136 0.33 -19.34 7.27
CA GLY A 136 0.55 -18.45 8.41
C GLY A 136 1.50 -17.28 8.15
N LYS A 137 2.04 -17.12 6.95
CA LYS A 137 2.95 -16.02 6.60
C LYS A 137 2.26 -14.65 6.60
N ILE A 138 0.99 -14.61 6.23
CA ILE A 138 0.16 -13.40 6.30
C ILE A 138 -1.17 -13.74 6.98
N ARG A 139 -1.75 -12.80 7.73
CA ARG A 139 -3.02 -13.01 8.44
C ARG A 139 -4.22 -12.51 7.65
N HIS A 140 -4.12 -11.30 7.13
CA HIS A 140 -5.17 -10.62 6.37
C HIS A 140 -4.61 -10.03 5.11
N ILE A 141 -5.47 -9.79 4.13
CA ILE A 141 -5.13 -9.19 2.85
C ILE A 141 -5.88 -7.90 2.62
N GLY A 142 -5.27 -7.00 1.87
CA GLY A 142 -5.84 -5.72 1.46
C GLY A 142 -5.29 -5.27 0.12
N MET A 143 -5.72 -4.11 -0.30
CA MET A 143 -5.29 -3.49 -1.55
C MET A 143 -4.97 -2.02 -1.34
N SER A 144 -4.27 -1.41 -2.27
CA SER A 144 -3.94 0.01 -2.25
C SER A 144 -4.04 0.58 -3.66
N ASN A 145 -4.37 1.86 -3.77
CA ASN A 145 -4.54 2.55 -5.05
C ASN A 145 -5.54 1.86 -5.99
N GLU A 146 -6.51 1.16 -5.40
CA GLU A 146 -7.48 0.40 -6.17
C GLU A 146 -8.70 1.27 -6.51
N THR A 147 -9.37 0.92 -7.60
CA THR A 147 -10.57 1.59 -8.10
C THR A 147 -11.85 0.90 -7.61
N PRO A 148 -13.02 1.56 -7.71
CA PRO A 148 -14.31 0.93 -7.37
C PRO A 148 -14.53 -0.40 -8.08
N PHE A 149 -14.13 -0.50 -9.36
CA PHE A 149 -14.22 -1.72 -10.14
C PHE A 149 -13.44 -2.88 -9.51
N GLY A 150 -12.15 -2.66 -9.22
CA GLY A 150 -11.31 -3.72 -8.65
C GLY A 150 -11.73 -4.12 -7.24
N VAL A 151 -12.11 -3.15 -6.39
CA VAL A 151 -12.63 -3.45 -5.05
C VAL A 151 -13.87 -4.33 -5.14
N SER A 152 -14.84 -3.97 -6.00
CA SER A 152 -16.06 -4.76 -6.18
C SER A 152 -15.77 -6.18 -6.69
N LYS A 153 -14.84 -6.32 -7.66
CA LYS A 153 -14.48 -7.63 -8.21
C LYS A 153 -13.80 -8.53 -7.17
N TYR A 154 -12.86 -8.03 -6.39
CA TYR A 154 -12.26 -8.81 -5.31
C TYR A 154 -13.28 -9.27 -4.27
N ILE A 155 -14.21 -8.39 -3.88
CA ILE A 155 -15.24 -8.72 -2.89
C ILE A 155 -16.25 -9.72 -3.43
N GLU A 156 -16.70 -9.55 -4.67
CA GLU A 156 -17.62 -10.47 -5.36
C GLU A 156 -17.04 -11.89 -5.42
N LEU A 157 -15.77 -12.01 -5.87
CA LEU A 157 -15.10 -13.30 -5.98
C LEU A 157 -14.84 -13.93 -4.61
N SER A 158 -14.47 -13.13 -3.62
CA SER A 158 -14.33 -13.62 -2.25
C SER A 158 -15.61 -14.28 -1.75
N LYS A 159 -16.78 -13.66 -1.99
CA LYS A 159 -18.08 -14.20 -1.58
C LYS A 159 -18.49 -15.43 -2.41
N SER A 160 -18.41 -15.33 -3.75
CA SER A 160 -18.93 -16.35 -4.66
C SER A 160 -18.06 -17.61 -4.72
N LYS A 161 -16.75 -17.48 -4.50
CA LYS A 161 -15.77 -18.57 -4.58
C LYS A 161 -15.24 -19.02 -3.21
N ASN A 162 -15.73 -18.45 -2.12
CA ASN A 162 -15.24 -18.70 -0.76
C ASN A 162 -13.71 -18.47 -0.63
N LEU A 163 -13.21 -17.41 -1.25
CA LEU A 163 -11.81 -17.01 -1.23
C LEU A 163 -11.56 -15.95 -0.13
N PRO A 164 -10.31 -15.72 0.26
CA PRO A 164 -9.97 -14.71 1.27
C PRO A 164 -10.51 -13.33 0.92
N ARG A 165 -11.00 -12.62 1.94
CA ARG A 165 -11.59 -11.30 1.76
C ARG A 165 -10.55 -10.19 1.85
N MET A 166 -10.59 -9.25 0.92
CA MET A 166 -9.89 -7.98 1.05
C MET A 166 -10.50 -7.16 2.19
N MET A 167 -9.73 -6.96 3.26
CA MET A 167 -10.20 -6.31 4.50
C MET A 167 -10.18 -4.80 4.41
N SER A 168 -9.28 -4.24 3.60
CA SER A 168 -9.07 -2.80 3.49
C SER A 168 -8.60 -2.37 2.13
N VAL A 169 -8.82 -1.09 1.84
CA VAL A 169 -8.20 -0.40 0.71
C VAL A 169 -7.42 0.81 1.23
N GLN A 170 -6.17 0.97 0.80
CA GLN A 170 -5.35 2.11 1.15
C GLN A 170 -5.29 3.10 -0.01
N ASN A 171 -6.02 4.20 0.09
CA ASN A 171 -6.16 5.20 -0.96
C ASN A 171 -5.92 6.63 -0.44
N PRO A 172 -5.63 7.62 -1.32
CA PRO A 172 -5.49 9.00 -0.91
C PRO A 172 -6.85 9.58 -0.51
N TYR A 173 -6.87 10.30 0.61
CA TYR A 173 -8.06 11.03 1.04
C TYR A 173 -7.67 12.18 1.96
N ASN A 174 -8.15 13.38 1.67
CA ASN A 174 -7.95 14.58 2.48
C ASN A 174 -8.91 15.69 2.05
N LEU A 175 -8.90 16.84 2.71
CA LEU A 175 -9.81 17.96 2.45
C LEU A 175 -9.72 18.55 1.04
N VAL A 176 -8.57 18.43 0.35
CA VAL A 176 -8.37 18.92 -1.02
C VAL A 176 -8.35 17.80 -2.08
N ASN A 177 -8.47 16.56 -1.66
CA ASN A 177 -8.64 15.39 -2.54
C ASN A 177 -9.70 14.47 -1.97
N ARG A 178 -10.93 14.65 -2.44
CA ARG A 178 -12.12 13.91 -1.99
C ARG A 178 -12.62 12.90 -3.04
N THR A 179 -11.80 12.53 -4.01
CA THR A 179 -12.18 11.59 -5.08
C THR A 179 -12.62 10.23 -4.55
N TYR A 180 -12.13 9.82 -3.38
CA TYR A 180 -12.56 8.59 -2.72
C TYR A 180 -14.07 8.57 -2.42
N GLU A 181 -14.69 9.70 -2.20
CA GLU A 181 -16.13 9.79 -1.91
C GLU A 181 -16.99 9.39 -3.11
N ILE A 182 -16.42 9.45 -4.32
CA ILE A 182 -17.12 9.08 -5.56
C ILE A 182 -16.97 7.57 -5.79
N GLY A 183 -17.99 6.80 -5.42
CA GLY A 183 -18.08 5.36 -5.62
C GLY A 183 -17.33 4.50 -4.59
N MET A 184 -16.18 4.92 -4.06
CA MET A 184 -15.40 4.14 -3.11
C MET A 184 -16.00 4.14 -1.70
N SER A 185 -16.50 5.27 -1.23
CA SER A 185 -17.09 5.38 0.12
C SER A 185 -18.32 4.50 0.28
N GLU A 186 -19.18 4.43 -0.72
CA GLU A 186 -20.35 3.55 -0.69
C GLU A 186 -19.94 2.08 -0.58
N ILE A 187 -19.00 1.62 -1.43
CA ILE A 187 -18.48 0.25 -1.37
C ILE A 187 -17.86 -0.04 -0.01
N SER A 188 -17.02 0.86 0.51
CA SER A 188 -16.38 0.68 1.81
C SER A 188 -17.37 0.48 2.94
N LEU A 189 -18.44 1.29 2.96
CA LEU A 189 -19.47 1.22 4.00
C LEU A 189 -20.34 -0.02 3.86
N ARG A 190 -20.89 -0.28 2.65
CA ARG A 190 -21.77 -1.43 2.41
C ARG A 190 -21.06 -2.75 2.55
N GLU A 191 -19.83 -2.83 2.03
CA GLU A 191 -19.03 -4.04 2.05
C GLU A 191 -18.11 -4.15 3.25
N LYS A 192 -18.12 -3.18 4.18
CA LYS A 192 -17.23 -3.17 5.36
C LYS A 192 -15.76 -3.39 4.99
N CYS A 193 -15.31 -2.78 3.88
CA CYS A 193 -13.92 -2.77 3.45
C CYS A 193 -13.28 -1.47 3.92
N GLY A 194 -12.46 -1.53 4.97
CA GLY A 194 -11.95 -0.34 5.66
C GLY A 194 -11.03 0.53 4.79
N LEU A 195 -11.12 1.86 4.93
CA LEU A 195 -10.18 2.79 4.31
C LEU A 195 -8.97 3.04 5.20
N LEU A 196 -7.76 2.78 4.68
CA LEU A 196 -6.50 3.26 5.22
C LEU A 196 -6.07 4.51 4.45
N VAL A 197 -6.15 5.65 5.09
CA VAL A 197 -5.86 6.93 4.42
C VAL A 197 -4.35 7.15 4.27
N TYR A 198 -3.89 7.49 3.05
CA TYR A 198 -2.59 8.11 2.88
C TYR A 198 -2.73 9.58 2.41
N TYR A 199 -1.75 10.41 2.73
CA TYR A 199 -1.75 11.87 2.53
C TYR A 199 -2.90 12.63 3.23
N PRO A 200 -3.27 12.32 4.49
CA PRO A 200 -4.35 13.02 5.19
C PRO A 200 -4.12 14.54 5.28
N LEU A 201 -2.88 14.99 5.26
CA LEU A 201 -2.48 16.40 5.23
C LEU A 201 -2.00 16.87 3.84
N ALA A 202 -2.43 16.23 2.73
CA ALA A 202 -2.04 16.59 1.36
C ALA A 202 -0.51 16.78 1.24
N ALA A 203 0.27 15.78 1.65
CA ALA A 203 1.74 15.81 1.69
C ALA A 203 2.34 16.98 2.52
N GLY A 204 1.56 17.56 3.41
CA GLY A 204 1.93 18.71 4.25
C GLY A 204 1.27 20.03 3.84
N GLY A 205 0.58 20.07 2.69
CA GLY A 205 -0.14 21.28 2.24
C GLY A 205 -1.13 21.80 3.27
N LEU A 206 -1.88 20.90 3.90
CA LEU A 206 -2.87 21.25 4.92
C LEU A 206 -2.28 21.54 6.32
N SER A 207 -0.98 21.46 6.49
CA SER A 207 -0.33 21.74 7.80
C SER A 207 -0.20 23.23 8.12
N GLY A 208 -0.47 24.10 7.16
CA GLY A 208 -0.30 25.55 7.29
C GLY A 208 1.11 26.09 7.05
N LYS A 209 2.15 25.24 7.01
CA LYS A 209 3.56 25.66 6.87
C LYS A 209 3.93 26.25 5.50
N TYR A 210 3.07 26.07 4.51
CA TYR A 210 3.27 26.61 3.15
C TYR A 210 2.39 27.83 2.86
N ARG A 211 1.71 28.39 3.87
CA ARG A 211 0.88 29.59 3.71
C ARG A 211 1.71 30.77 3.20
N ASN A 212 1.07 31.66 2.43
CA ASN A 212 1.67 32.88 1.89
C ASN A 212 2.93 32.62 1.04
N GLY A 213 2.98 31.49 0.33
CA GLY A 213 4.12 31.13 -0.52
C GLY A 213 5.37 30.68 0.24
N GLN A 214 5.29 30.47 1.53
CA GLN A 214 6.43 29.99 2.31
C GLN A 214 6.83 28.57 1.89
N MET A 215 8.16 28.34 1.81
CA MET A 215 8.74 27.03 1.53
C MET A 215 9.82 26.72 2.56
N PRO A 216 9.45 26.20 3.74
CA PRO A 216 10.43 25.94 4.79
C PRO A 216 11.52 25.00 4.31
N LYS A 217 12.79 25.35 4.55
CA LYS A 217 13.96 24.56 4.18
C LYS A 217 13.87 23.14 4.75
N ASN A 218 14.23 22.14 3.94
CA ASN A 218 14.13 20.73 4.26
C ASN A 218 12.69 20.22 4.48
N SER A 219 11.69 20.99 4.11
CA SER A 219 10.31 20.49 4.08
C SER A 219 10.11 19.53 2.89
N ARG A 220 9.03 18.74 2.94
CA ARG A 220 8.76 17.78 1.85
C ARG A 220 8.61 18.46 0.50
N MET A 221 7.95 19.61 0.42
CA MET A 221 7.79 20.36 -0.83
C MET A 221 9.09 20.99 -1.31
N ASP A 222 9.94 21.48 -0.39
CA ASP A 222 11.27 21.98 -0.71
C ASP A 222 12.16 20.91 -1.34
N LEU A 223 12.15 19.71 -0.77
CA LEU A 223 12.98 18.58 -1.23
C LEU A 223 12.44 17.88 -2.48
N PHE A 224 11.13 17.86 -2.68
CA PHE A 224 10.47 17.00 -3.67
C PHE A 224 9.32 17.68 -4.40
N PHE A 225 9.44 18.97 -4.71
CA PHE A 225 8.36 19.78 -5.29
C PHE A 225 7.77 19.19 -6.57
N GLN A 226 8.59 18.68 -7.48
CA GLN A 226 8.11 18.10 -8.75
C GLN A 226 7.13 16.94 -8.55
N GLY A 227 7.32 16.14 -7.51
CA GLY A 227 6.42 15.02 -7.19
C GLY A 227 5.19 15.41 -6.35
N TRP A 228 5.25 16.51 -5.60
CA TRP A 228 4.27 16.85 -4.58
C TRP A 228 3.61 18.22 -4.73
N GLY A 229 4.16 19.07 -5.58
CA GLY A 229 3.66 20.44 -5.80
C GLY A 229 2.19 20.52 -6.23
N ARG A 230 1.65 19.45 -6.85
CA ARG A 230 0.22 19.32 -7.19
C ARG A 230 -0.74 19.46 -6.00
N HIS A 231 -0.25 19.37 -4.79
CA HIS A 231 -1.05 19.52 -3.57
C HIS A 231 -1.09 20.96 -3.04
N LEU A 232 -0.41 21.90 -3.72
CA LEU A 232 -0.38 23.33 -3.38
C LEU A 232 -1.19 24.20 -4.34
N ASN A 233 -1.61 23.67 -5.51
CA ASN A 233 -2.37 24.36 -6.54
C ASN A 233 -3.85 23.98 -6.47
#